data_bd7f2e50e322ffcd1375dca3e1405e6d
#
_entry.id   bd7f2e50e322ffcd1375dca3e1405e6d
#
_cell.length_a   1.000
_cell.length_b   1.000
_cell.length_c   1.000
_cell.angle_alpha   90.00
_cell.angle_beta   90.00
_cell.angle_gamma   90.00
#
_symmetry.space_group_name_H-M   'P 1'
#
loop_
_entity.id
_entity.type
_entity.pdbx_description
1 polymer ?
#
loop_
_entity_poly.entity_id
_entity_poly.type
_entity_poly.pdbx_seq_one_letter_code
_entity_poly.pdbx_strand_id
1 'polypeptide(L)'
;MNPEFHRIKRLPPYVFEEVNRMKAAARAAGEDIIDLGMGNPDTPTPQHIVDKLVETVQDGRTHRYSTSRGIPGLRRANAAYYKRRFGVDIDPETETVATLGSKEGLANLAMAITTPGDVILSPNPSYPIHPYGFIIAGAVVRHFEVGPGIDFFEALERGMRHCIPTPT
;
A
#
# COMPACT_ATOMS: atom_id res chain seq x y z
N MET A 1 -30.07 -1.39 16.76
CA MET A 1 -28.77 -2.00 17.13
C MET A 1 -27.73 -1.51 16.14
N ASN A 2 -26.69 -0.80 16.59
CA ASN A 2 -25.56 -0.49 15.71
C ASN A 2 -24.80 -1.79 15.43
N PRO A 3 -24.67 -2.20 14.17
CA PRO A 3 -23.93 -3.41 13.84
C PRO A 3 -22.45 -3.24 14.27
N GLU A 4 -21.96 -4.20 15.03
CA GLU A 4 -20.58 -4.20 15.45
C GLU A 4 -19.72 -4.99 14.46
N PHE A 5 -18.83 -4.27 13.76
CA PHE A 5 -17.89 -4.88 12.82
C PHE A 5 -16.53 -5.10 13.49
N HIS A 6 -16.27 -6.30 14.01
CA HIS A 6 -15.07 -6.63 14.79
C HIS A 6 -13.76 -6.29 14.08
N ARG A 7 -13.69 -6.51 12.76
CA ARG A 7 -12.47 -6.19 11.98
C ARG A 7 -12.23 -4.68 11.93
N ILE A 8 -13.27 -3.87 11.79
CA ILE A 8 -13.18 -2.41 11.75
C ILE A 8 -12.77 -1.86 13.12
N LYS A 9 -13.32 -2.42 14.21
CA LYS A 9 -12.96 -2.01 15.58
C LYS A 9 -11.48 -2.22 15.94
N ARG A 10 -10.81 -3.13 15.24
CA ARG A 10 -9.37 -3.40 15.45
C ARG A 10 -8.46 -2.40 14.75
N LEU A 11 -8.99 -1.62 13.81
CA LEU A 11 -8.20 -0.62 13.10
C LEU A 11 -7.91 0.57 14.02
N PRO A 12 -6.66 1.01 14.12
CA PRO A 12 -6.34 2.28 14.76
C PRO A 12 -7.00 3.44 14.02
N PRO A 13 -7.18 4.61 14.65
CA PRO A 13 -7.64 5.80 13.97
C PRO A 13 -6.76 6.12 12.76
N TYR A 14 -7.38 6.54 11.66
CA TYR A 14 -6.64 6.89 10.46
C TYR A 14 -6.04 8.30 10.61
N VAL A 15 -4.77 8.35 10.91
CA VAL A 15 -4.05 9.60 11.27
C VAL A 15 -4.20 10.73 10.25
N PHE A 16 -4.26 10.42 8.96
CA PHE A 16 -4.43 11.47 7.94
C PHE A 16 -5.80 12.13 7.97
N GLU A 17 -6.86 11.42 8.34
CA GLU A 17 -8.18 11.99 8.54
C GLU A 17 -8.19 12.97 9.72
N GLU A 18 -7.58 12.58 10.83
CA GLU A 18 -7.45 13.43 12.01
C GLU A 18 -6.66 14.70 11.70
N VAL A 19 -5.50 14.58 11.05
CA VAL A 19 -4.68 15.74 10.64
C VAL A 19 -5.45 16.63 9.67
N ASN A 20 -6.19 16.09 8.70
CA ASN A 20 -6.99 16.87 7.77
C ASN A 20 -8.12 17.61 8.49
N ARG A 21 -8.76 17.01 9.47
CA ARG A 21 -9.77 17.63 10.32
C ARG A 21 -9.20 18.80 11.12
N MET A 22 -8.02 18.61 11.73
CA MET A 22 -7.33 19.67 12.46
C MET A 22 -6.95 20.84 11.54
N LYS A 23 -6.39 20.57 10.35
CA LYS A 23 -6.05 21.61 9.35
C LYS A 23 -7.29 22.39 8.91
N ALA A 24 -8.40 21.69 8.66
CA ALA A 24 -9.64 22.35 8.25
C ALA A 24 -10.17 23.28 9.36
N ALA A 25 -10.13 22.84 10.62
CA ALA A 25 -10.56 23.65 11.77
C ALA A 25 -9.68 24.90 11.95
N ALA A 26 -8.37 24.75 11.85
CA ALA A 26 -7.43 25.86 12.00
C ALA A 26 -7.58 26.90 10.86
N ARG A 27 -7.74 26.44 9.61
CA ARG A 27 -8.04 27.33 8.47
C ARG A 27 -9.37 28.08 8.65
N ALA A 28 -10.39 27.41 9.17
CA ALA A 28 -11.67 28.06 9.47
C ALA A 28 -11.57 29.11 10.59
N ALA A 29 -10.60 28.95 11.50
CA ALA A 29 -10.27 29.95 12.52
C ALA A 29 -9.40 31.12 11.98
N GLY A 30 -9.03 31.11 10.71
CA GLY A 30 -8.22 32.18 10.08
C GLY A 30 -6.71 31.99 10.26
N GLU A 31 -6.26 30.83 10.70
CA GLU A 31 -4.83 30.56 10.85
C GLU A 31 -4.15 30.32 9.49
N ASP A 32 -2.97 30.90 9.31
CA ASP A 32 -2.10 30.64 8.15
C ASP A 32 -1.31 29.36 8.37
N ILE A 33 -1.70 28.28 7.69
CA ILE A 33 -1.13 26.95 7.87
C ILE A 33 -0.20 26.57 6.73
N ILE A 34 1.05 26.29 7.08
CA ILE A 34 2.02 25.63 6.19
C ILE A 34 1.85 24.11 6.35
N ASP A 35 1.32 23.46 5.31
CA ASP A 35 1.02 22.03 5.31
C ASP A 35 2.22 21.20 4.81
N LEU A 36 2.94 20.58 5.74
CA LEU A 36 4.01 19.63 5.45
C LEU A 36 3.58 18.16 5.69
N GLY A 37 2.29 17.94 5.96
CA GLY A 37 1.76 16.62 6.32
C GLY A 37 1.41 15.70 5.13
N MET A 38 1.35 16.24 3.92
CA MET A 38 0.96 15.50 2.72
C MET A 38 2.04 15.59 1.65
N GLY A 39 2.66 14.47 1.33
CA GLY A 39 3.64 14.36 0.25
C GLY A 39 2.99 14.14 -1.13
N ASN A 40 2.03 14.98 -1.52
CA ASN A 40 1.48 14.90 -2.88
C ASN A 40 2.53 15.34 -3.90
N PRO A 41 2.64 14.65 -5.06
CA PRO A 41 3.44 15.16 -6.17
C PRO A 41 2.96 16.54 -6.59
N ASP A 42 3.86 17.49 -6.70
CA ASP A 42 3.60 18.86 -7.18
C ASP A 42 4.00 19.05 -8.65
N THR A 43 4.68 18.09 -9.22
CA THR A 43 5.08 18.08 -10.62
C THR A 43 3.99 17.43 -11.47
N PRO A 44 3.59 18.05 -12.59
CA PRO A 44 2.58 17.45 -13.48
C PRO A 44 3.09 16.15 -14.10
N THR A 45 2.15 15.30 -14.47
CA THR A 45 2.47 14.05 -15.21
C THR A 45 3.21 14.39 -16.51
N PRO A 46 4.29 13.69 -16.85
CA PRO A 46 5.01 13.92 -18.11
C PRO A 46 4.08 13.85 -19.33
N GLN A 47 4.23 14.81 -20.25
CA GLN A 47 3.28 15.01 -21.34
C GLN A 47 3.08 13.74 -22.22
N HIS A 48 4.15 13.00 -22.48
CA HIS A 48 4.05 11.76 -23.28
C HIS A 48 3.14 10.67 -22.65
N ILE A 49 2.99 10.68 -21.29
CA ILE A 49 2.07 9.79 -20.59
C ILE A 49 0.63 10.29 -20.77
N VAL A 50 0.42 11.60 -20.66
CA VAL A 50 -0.88 12.24 -20.86
C VAL A 50 -1.36 11.99 -22.29
N ASP A 51 -0.50 12.22 -23.28
CA ASP A 51 -0.81 12.02 -24.69
C ASP A 51 -1.20 10.57 -24.98
N LYS A 52 -0.48 9.61 -24.40
CA LYS A 52 -0.80 8.19 -24.56
C LYS A 52 -2.11 7.79 -23.91
N LEU A 53 -2.45 8.38 -22.77
CA LEU A 53 -3.73 8.18 -22.12
C LEU A 53 -4.88 8.71 -23.00
N VAL A 54 -4.73 9.93 -23.53
CA VAL A 54 -5.72 10.56 -24.42
C VAL A 54 -5.93 9.70 -25.69
N GLU A 55 -4.86 9.29 -26.36
CA GLU A 55 -4.92 8.39 -27.51
C GLU A 55 -5.68 7.10 -27.17
N THR A 56 -5.37 6.50 -26.03
CA THR A 56 -5.97 5.23 -25.62
C THR A 56 -7.45 5.38 -25.28
N VAL A 57 -7.84 6.45 -24.62
CA VAL A 57 -9.27 6.71 -24.27
C VAL A 57 -10.11 6.99 -25.52
N GLN A 58 -9.53 7.52 -26.59
CA GLN A 58 -10.26 7.73 -27.86
C GLN A 58 -10.47 6.44 -28.67
N ASP A 59 -9.75 5.37 -28.37
CA ASP A 59 -9.96 4.06 -29.01
C ASP A 59 -11.05 3.28 -28.28
N GLY A 60 -12.26 3.22 -28.84
CA GLY A 60 -13.40 2.48 -28.26
C GLY A 60 -13.15 0.99 -28.00
N ARG A 61 -12.11 0.39 -28.57
CA ARG A 61 -11.72 -1.00 -28.28
C ARG A 61 -11.13 -1.17 -26.88
N THR A 62 -10.68 -0.08 -26.26
CA THR A 62 -10.15 -0.08 -24.88
C THR A 62 -11.22 0.06 -23.81
N HIS A 63 -12.46 0.38 -24.19
CA HIS A 63 -13.62 0.55 -23.29
C HIS A 63 -14.22 -0.81 -22.92
N ARG A 64 -13.44 -1.68 -22.31
CA ARG A 64 -13.84 -3.04 -21.96
C ARG A 64 -13.57 -3.35 -20.50
N TYR A 65 -14.13 -4.43 -20.01
CA TYR A 65 -13.73 -4.96 -18.70
C TYR A 65 -12.22 -5.25 -18.70
N SER A 66 -11.58 -4.90 -17.61
CA SER A 66 -10.17 -5.26 -17.40
C SER A 66 -10.03 -6.79 -17.27
N THR A 67 -8.91 -7.32 -17.72
CA THR A 67 -8.55 -8.70 -17.40
C THR A 67 -8.08 -8.77 -15.95
N SER A 68 -8.47 -9.83 -15.23
CA SER A 68 -8.17 -9.99 -13.79
C SER A 68 -6.69 -9.87 -13.41
N ARG A 69 -5.80 -10.26 -14.33
CA ARG A 69 -4.34 -10.18 -14.13
C ARG A 69 -3.69 -8.95 -14.76
N GLY A 70 -4.47 -8.09 -15.39
CA GLY A 70 -3.98 -7.01 -16.24
C GLY A 70 -3.66 -7.46 -17.66
N ILE A 71 -3.63 -6.51 -18.59
CA ILE A 71 -3.35 -6.79 -20.00
C ILE A 71 -1.92 -7.32 -20.19
N PRO A 72 -1.68 -8.25 -21.14
CA PRO A 72 -0.34 -8.81 -21.35
C PRO A 72 0.73 -7.76 -21.65
N GLY A 73 0.37 -6.67 -22.34
CA GLY A 73 1.28 -5.55 -22.60
C GLY A 73 1.82 -4.90 -21.34
N LEU A 74 0.96 -4.65 -20.35
CA LEU A 74 1.37 -4.07 -19.07
C LEU A 74 2.27 -5.02 -18.29
N ARG A 75 1.92 -6.31 -18.21
CA ARG A 75 2.73 -7.30 -17.51
C ARG A 75 4.14 -7.44 -18.11
N ARG A 76 4.22 -7.49 -19.46
CA ARG A 76 5.52 -7.49 -20.16
C ARG A 76 6.32 -6.20 -19.91
N ALA A 77 5.65 -5.05 -19.89
CA ALA A 77 6.31 -3.78 -19.60
C ALA A 77 6.88 -3.74 -18.16
N ASN A 78 6.13 -4.28 -17.19
CA ASN A 78 6.60 -4.41 -15.81
C ASN A 78 7.82 -5.32 -15.71
N ALA A 79 7.80 -6.49 -16.33
CA ALA A 79 8.93 -7.42 -16.37
C ALA A 79 10.17 -6.78 -17.03
N ALA A 80 9.98 -6.10 -18.16
CA ALA A 80 11.06 -5.39 -18.85
C ALA A 80 11.63 -4.22 -18.00
N TYR A 81 10.78 -3.53 -17.24
CA TYR A 81 11.22 -2.49 -16.31
C TYR A 81 12.12 -3.07 -15.20
N TYR A 82 11.70 -4.17 -14.56
CA TYR A 82 12.47 -4.83 -13.52
C TYR A 82 13.81 -5.34 -14.04
N LYS A 83 13.82 -5.94 -15.23
CA LYS A 83 15.08 -6.37 -15.88
C LYS A 83 16.03 -5.19 -16.10
N ARG A 84 15.52 -4.11 -16.71
CA ARG A 84 16.34 -2.93 -17.04
C ARG A 84 16.83 -2.18 -15.81
N ARG A 85 15.98 -2.04 -14.79
CA ARG A 85 16.26 -1.17 -13.64
C ARG A 85 17.02 -1.89 -12.52
N PHE A 86 16.75 -3.18 -12.32
CA PHE A 86 17.22 -3.94 -11.19
C PHE A 86 18.00 -5.22 -11.58
N GLY A 87 18.04 -5.57 -12.86
CA GLY A 87 18.66 -6.81 -13.32
C GLY A 87 17.89 -8.09 -12.98
N VAL A 88 16.63 -7.94 -12.53
CA VAL A 88 15.78 -9.06 -12.12
C VAL A 88 14.95 -9.54 -13.29
N ASP A 89 15.00 -10.84 -13.57
CA ASP A 89 14.13 -11.50 -14.53
C ASP A 89 12.83 -11.93 -13.84
N ILE A 90 11.70 -11.52 -14.42
CA ILE A 90 10.35 -11.83 -13.93
C ILE A 90 9.56 -12.38 -15.12
N ASP A 91 8.90 -13.53 -14.94
CA ASP A 91 7.98 -14.04 -15.94
C ASP A 91 6.66 -13.22 -15.95
N PRO A 92 6.34 -12.54 -17.06
CA PRO A 92 5.12 -11.75 -17.14
C PRO A 92 3.84 -12.60 -17.08
N GLU A 93 3.91 -13.91 -17.30
CA GLU A 93 2.73 -14.77 -17.30
C GLU A 93 2.46 -15.44 -15.93
N THR A 94 3.48 -15.70 -15.14
CA THR A 94 3.33 -16.43 -13.87
C THR A 94 3.68 -15.62 -12.63
N GLU A 95 4.50 -14.56 -12.77
CA GLU A 95 5.04 -13.80 -11.64
C GLU A 95 4.58 -12.33 -11.63
N THR A 96 3.60 -11.97 -12.48
CA THR A 96 3.15 -10.58 -12.59
C THR A 96 1.63 -10.49 -12.59
N VAL A 97 1.10 -9.59 -11.75
CA VAL A 97 -0.30 -9.20 -11.75
C VAL A 97 -0.42 -7.68 -11.65
N ALA A 98 -1.34 -7.09 -12.41
CA ALA A 98 -1.63 -5.67 -12.31
C ALA A 98 -2.69 -5.41 -11.24
N THR A 99 -2.49 -4.36 -10.46
CA THR A 99 -3.43 -3.89 -9.43
C THR A 99 -3.71 -2.40 -9.59
N LEU A 100 -4.80 -1.92 -9.03
CA LEU A 100 -5.12 -0.48 -9.00
C LEU A 100 -4.34 0.22 -7.89
N GLY A 101 -3.03 0.25 -8.06
CA GLY A 101 -2.07 0.77 -7.10
C GLY A 101 -1.58 -0.29 -6.11
N SER A 102 -0.46 0.02 -5.46
CA SER A 102 0.21 -0.89 -4.51
C SER A 102 -0.60 -1.17 -3.24
N LYS A 103 -1.47 -0.25 -2.83
CA LYS A 103 -2.35 -0.45 -1.66
C LYS A 103 -3.32 -1.61 -1.87
N GLU A 104 -3.98 -1.65 -3.02
CA GLU A 104 -4.86 -2.75 -3.40
C GLU A 104 -4.08 -4.06 -3.48
N GLY A 105 -2.92 -4.02 -4.14
CA GLY A 105 -2.05 -5.19 -4.27
C GLY A 105 -1.67 -5.76 -2.91
N LEU A 106 -1.24 -4.92 -1.96
CA LEU A 106 -0.85 -5.37 -0.63
C LEU A 106 -2.04 -5.89 0.19
N ALA A 107 -3.19 -5.20 0.13
CA ALA A 107 -4.40 -5.64 0.84
C ALA A 107 -4.90 -7.00 0.32
N ASN A 108 -4.92 -7.19 -1.00
CA ASN A 108 -5.31 -8.45 -1.61
C ASN A 108 -4.30 -9.56 -1.32
N LEU A 109 -3.00 -9.24 -1.32
CA LEU A 109 -1.95 -10.19 -0.93
C LEU A 109 -2.16 -10.63 0.52
N ALA A 110 -2.36 -9.69 1.45
CA ALA A 110 -2.63 -10.01 2.84
C ALA A 110 -3.82 -10.96 3.00
N MET A 111 -4.92 -10.71 2.28
CA MET A 111 -6.09 -11.60 2.30
C MET A 111 -5.82 -12.98 1.69
N ALA A 112 -4.92 -13.07 0.71
CA ALA A 112 -4.60 -14.32 0.03
C ALA A 112 -3.67 -15.23 0.82
N ILE A 113 -2.74 -14.67 1.60
CA ILE A 113 -1.66 -15.44 2.24
C ILE A 113 -1.84 -15.61 3.76
N THR A 114 -2.82 -14.93 4.38
CA THR A 114 -3.03 -15.03 5.83
C THR A 114 -4.39 -15.61 6.19
N THR A 115 -4.41 -16.31 7.32
CA THR A 115 -5.62 -16.79 7.98
C THR A 115 -5.87 -16.02 9.29
N PRO A 116 -7.12 -15.98 9.79
CA PRO A 116 -7.41 -15.39 11.08
C PRO A 116 -6.57 -16.03 12.20
N GLY A 117 -5.81 -15.20 12.91
CA GLY A 117 -4.93 -15.64 14.00
C GLY A 117 -3.45 -15.74 13.63
N ASP A 118 -3.09 -15.71 12.36
CA ASP A 118 -1.70 -15.60 11.94
C ASP A 118 -1.04 -14.36 12.55
N VAL A 119 0.23 -14.46 12.86
CA VAL A 119 1.02 -13.36 13.43
C VAL A 119 1.96 -12.78 12.40
N ILE A 120 1.82 -11.48 12.17
CA ILE A 120 2.62 -10.74 11.19
C ILE A 120 3.49 -9.72 11.91
N LEU A 121 4.76 -9.65 11.56
CA LEU A 121 5.64 -8.58 11.98
C LEU A 121 5.56 -7.39 11.00
N SER A 122 5.36 -6.20 11.56
CA SER A 122 5.33 -4.95 10.80
C SER A 122 6.28 -3.94 11.44
N PRO A 123 7.05 -3.19 10.65
CA PRO A 123 7.85 -2.11 11.20
C PRO A 123 6.96 -1.01 11.83
N ASN A 124 7.50 -0.30 12.82
CA ASN A 124 6.84 0.86 13.43
C ASN A 124 7.90 1.97 13.66
N PRO A 125 7.72 3.17 13.07
CA PRO A 125 6.58 3.59 12.23
C PRO A 125 6.56 2.92 10.84
N SER A 126 5.36 2.83 10.25
CA SER A 126 5.19 2.35 8.88
C SER A 126 3.98 2.99 8.20
N TYR A 127 3.90 2.84 6.89
CA TYR A 127 2.73 3.32 6.17
C TYR A 127 1.48 2.51 6.55
N PRO A 128 0.31 3.14 6.77
CA PRO A 128 -0.86 2.48 7.37
C PRO A 128 -1.30 1.18 6.70
N ILE A 129 -1.19 1.07 5.37
CA ILE A 129 -1.64 -0.14 4.67
C ILE A 129 -0.85 -1.39 5.08
N HIS A 130 0.41 -1.25 5.54
CA HIS A 130 1.23 -2.38 5.94
C HIS A 130 0.57 -3.15 7.11
N PRO A 131 0.27 -2.55 8.28
CA PRO A 131 -0.48 -3.25 9.31
C PRO A 131 -1.97 -3.40 8.98
N TYR A 132 -2.62 -2.41 8.35
CA TYR A 132 -4.06 -2.42 8.16
C TYR A 132 -4.53 -3.53 7.22
N GLY A 133 -3.80 -3.78 6.13
CA GLY A 133 -4.13 -4.88 5.22
C GLY A 133 -4.23 -6.22 5.94
N PHE A 134 -3.26 -6.51 6.80
CA PHE A 134 -3.23 -7.76 7.58
C PHE A 134 -4.25 -7.78 8.72
N ILE A 135 -4.51 -6.65 9.39
CA ILE A 135 -5.59 -6.56 10.40
C ILE A 135 -6.95 -6.83 9.76
N ILE A 136 -7.22 -6.28 8.58
CA ILE A 136 -8.48 -6.51 7.83
C ILE A 136 -8.58 -7.98 7.41
N ALA A 137 -7.47 -8.60 7.00
CA ALA A 137 -7.42 -10.03 6.70
C ALA A 137 -7.68 -10.92 7.93
N GLY A 138 -7.54 -10.38 9.14
CA GLY A 138 -7.79 -11.09 10.39
C GLY A 138 -6.54 -11.50 11.16
N ALA A 139 -5.37 -11.15 10.66
CA ALA A 139 -4.10 -11.42 11.33
C ALA A 139 -3.91 -10.60 12.60
N VAL A 140 -2.99 -11.05 13.45
CA VAL A 140 -2.48 -10.32 14.61
C VAL A 140 -1.19 -9.64 14.22
N VAL A 141 -1.17 -8.31 14.21
CA VAL A 141 0.04 -7.57 13.90
C VAL A 141 0.86 -7.31 15.16
N ARG A 142 2.14 -7.64 15.11
CA ARG A 142 3.17 -7.28 16.07
C ARG A 142 4.12 -6.29 15.42
N HIS A 143 4.65 -5.39 16.20
CA HIS A 143 5.53 -4.35 15.69
C HIS A 143 6.97 -4.56 16.18
N PHE A 144 7.93 -4.21 15.31
CA PHE A 144 9.31 -4.00 15.68
C PHE A 144 9.72 -2.56 15.34
N GLU A 145 10.58 -1.99 16.13
CA GLU A 145 10.96 -0.60 16.02
C GLU A 145 11.93 -0.37 14.86
N VAL A 146 11.71 0.70 14.11
CA VAL A 146 12.61 1.18 13.06
C VAL A 146 12.79 2.69 13.19
N GLY A 147 13.97 3.20 12.83
CA GLY A 147 14.24 4.63 12.90
C GLY A 147 15.72 4.96 12.83
N PRO A 148 16.07 6.24 12.99
CA PRO A 148 17.47 6.66 13.02
C PRO A 148 18.27 5.91 14.08
N GLY A 149 19.39 5.33 13.70
CA GLY A 149 20.28 4.60 14.61
C GLY A 149 19.84 3.18 14.95
N ILE A 150 18.73 2.69 14.36
CA ILE A 150 18.28 1.30 14.53
C ILE A 150 18.63 0.52 13.26
N ASP A 151 19.39 -0.57 13.41
CA ASP A 151 19.60 -1.50 12.31
C ASP A 151 18.30 -2.29 12.06
N PHE A 152 17.81 -2.21 10.83
CA PHE A 152 16.54 -2.81 10.43
C PHE A 152 16.55 -4.33 10.57
N PHE A 153 17.62 -4.98 10.15
CA PHE A 153 17.67 -6.44 10.13
C PHE A 153 17.88 -7.00 11.55
N GLU A 154 18.67 -6.35 12.38
CA GLU A 154 18.81 -6.72 13.80
C GLU A 154 17.47 -6.57 14.55
N ALA A 155 16.73 -5.47 14.31
CA ALA A 155 15.44 -5.24 14.90
C ALA A 155 14.39 -6.27 14.43
N LEU A 156 14.38 -6.61 13.15
CA LEU A 156 13.52 -7.65 12.59
C LEU A 156 13.84 -9.02 13.19
N GLU A 157 15.11 -9.40 13.22
CA GLU A 157 15.55 -10.69 13.77
C GLU A 157 15.18 -10.81 15.26
N ARG A 158 15.39 -9.75 16.03
CA ARG A 158 14.97 -9.69 17.45
C ARG A 158 13.45 -9.83 17.57
N GLY A 159 12.68 -9.15 16.70
CA GLY A 159 11.22 -9.27 16.63
C GLY A 159 10.79 -10.71 16.35
N MET A 160 11.43 -11.39 15.42
CA MET A 160 11.16 -12.80 15.10
C MET A 160 11.45 -13.73 16.27
N ARG A 161 12.58 -13.54 16.95
CA ARG A 161 13.00 -14.40 18.08
C ARG A 161 12.14 -14.24 19.35
N HIS A 162 11.62 -13.04 19.60
CA HIS A 162 10.93 -12.72 20.85
C HIS A 162 9.41 -12.59 20.71
N CYS A 163 8.87 -12.74 19.51
CA CYS A 163 7.44 -12.67 19.28
C CYS A 163 6.75 -13.97 19.74
N ILE A 164 5.74 -13.85 20.59
CA ILE A 164 4.91 -14.96 21.03
C ILE A 164 3.45 -14.64 20.70
N PRO A 165 2.75 -15.49 19.94
CA PRO A 165 3.29 -16.64 19.18
C PRO A 165 4.28 -16.23 18.08
N THR A 166 5.07 -17.20 17.61
CA THR A 166 6.02 -16.99 16.52
C THR A 166 5.32 -16.45 15.28
N PRO A 167 5.91 -15.48 14.53
CA PRO A 167 5.34 -15.01 13.27
C PRO A 167 5.17 -16.15 12.27
N THR A 168 4.09 -16.10 11.51
CA THR A 168 3.70 -17.10 10.51
C THR A 168 4.36 -16.81 9.17
#